data_ceb00b4908a0f6d51c26621d8f609ef6
#
_entry.id   ceb00b4908a0f6d51c26621d8f609ef6
#
_cell.length_a   1.000
_cell.length_b   1.000
_cell.length_c   1.000
_cell.angle_alpha   90.00
_cell.angle_beta   90.00
_cell.angle_gamma   90.00
#
_symmetry.space_group_name_H-M   'P 1'
#
loop_
_entity.id
_entity.type
_entity.pdbx_description
1 polymer ?
#
loop_
_entity_poly.entity_id
_entity_poly.type
_entity_poly.pdbx_seq_one_letter_code
_entity_poly.pdbx_strand_id
1 'polypeptide(L)'
;MGNDAGEAAMRKIVLMMSVSVDGFFAGPDGELDWHLVDDELHHHFNALLAPMGAFFDGRVTYDLMADYWPTADQDPAAPAVAAEFAGIWRDKTKYVFSRTLDHADWNTTVVREVVPAEVRALAEQSGGDVAVGGANLSATFLEHDLLDEIRLYVHPVVLGRGRPLFRPSDRHHDLRLARTRTFGNGVVLLHYTRP
;
A
#
# COMPACT_ATOMS: atom_id res chain seq x y z
N MET A 1 12.67 -18.79 37.41
CA MET A 1 12.03 -17.54 36.98
C MET A 1 12.43 -17.35 35.54
N GLY A 2 11.58 -17.82 34.62
CA GLY A 2 11.77 -17.66 33.18
C GLY A 2 11.53 -16.22 32.79
N ASN A 3 12.49 -15.62 32.14
CA ASN A 3 12.41 -14.31 31.56
C ASN A 3 11.66 -14.45 30.21
N ASP A 4 10.35 -14.46 30.28
CA ASP A 4 9.47 -14.40 29.10
C ASP A 4 9.35 -12.91 28.69
N ALA A 5 10.48 -12.37 28.22
CA ALA A 5 10.46 -11.16 27.44
C ALA A 5 9.91 -11.56 26.07
N GLY A 6 8.57 -11.45 25.92
CA GLY A 6 7.91 -11.68 24.66
C GLY A 6 8.65 -10.91 23.57
N GLU A 7 9.23 -11.66 22.63
CA GLU A 7 9.86 -11.14 21.42
C GLU A 7 8.77 -10.29 20.72
N ALA A 8 8.86 -8.98 20.81
CA ALA A 8 7.92 -8.08 20.17
C ALA A 8 7.94 -8.43 18.67
N ALA A 9 6.84 -8.95 18.16
CA ALA A 9 6.75 -9.35 16.77
C ALA A 9 7.18 -8.16 15.88
N MET A 10 8.18 -8.37 15.03
CA MET A 10 8.64 -7.36 14.08
C MET A 10 7.45 -6.83 13.27
N ARG A 11 7.37 -5.51 13.11
CA ARG A 11 6.33 -4.87 12.31
C ARG A 11 6.52 -5.22 10.85
N LYS A 12 5.45 -5.67 10.22
CA LYS A 12 5.48 -6.07 8.82
C LYS A 12 5.37 -4.87 7.90
N ILE A 13 6.10 -4.93 6.80
CA ILE A 13 5.99 -4.00 5.69
C ILE A 13 5.18 -4.71 4.60
N VAL A 14 3.97 -4.22 4.35
CA VAL A 14 2.92 -4.88 3.56
C VAL A 14 2.66 -4.08 2.29
N LEU A 15 2.99 -4.66 1.14
CA LEU A 15 2.57 -4.11 -0.15
C LEU A 15 1.08 -4.37 -0.37
N MET A 16 0.32 -3.32 -0.69
CA MET A 16 -1.08 -3.40 -1.07
C MET A 16 -1.30 -2.68 -2.40
N MET A 17 -1.62 -3.43 -3.45
CA MET A 17 -1.80 -2.85 -4.80
C MET A 17 -2.91 -3.53 -5.59
N SER A 18 -3.71 -2.71 -6.29
CA SER A 18 -4.64 -3.16 -7.33
C SER A 18 -3.86 -3.40 -8.62
N VAL A 19 -4.19 -4.50 -9.30
CA VAL A 19 -3.58 -4.88 -10.58
C VAL A 19 -4.62 -5.47 -11.53
N SER A 20 -4.38 -5.34 -12.83
CA SER A 20 -5.08 -6.09 -13.86
C SER A 20 -4.65 -7.57 -13.87
N VAL A 21 -5.40 -8.44 -14.55
CA VAL A 21 -5.03 -9.87 -14.71
C VAL A 21 -3.66 -10.04 -15.35
N ASP A 22 -3.27 -9.14 -16.22
CA ASP A 22 -1.96 -9.13 -16.90
C ASP A 22 -0.88 -8.30 -16.16
N GLY A 23 -1.13 -7.92 -14.89
CA GLY A 23 -0.12 -7.43 -13.96
C GLY A 23 0.22 -5.95 -14.04
N PHE A 24 -0.61 -5.13 -14.68
CA PHE A 24 -0.45 -3.68 -14.71
C PHE A 24 -1.17 -3.03 -13.51
N PHE A 25 -0.54 -2.01 -12.90
CA PHE A 25 -1.16 -1.23 -11.83
C PHE A 25 -1.83 0.05 -12.34
N ALA A 26 -1.53 0.47 -13.57
CA ALA A 26 -2.12 1.63 -14.22
C ALA A 26 -2.06 1.45 -15.75
N GLY A 27 -2.89 2.16 -16.46
CA GLY A 27 -2.80 2.30 -17.92
C GLY A 27 -1.51 3.01 -18.35
N PRO A 28 -1.25 3.12 -19.68
CA PRO A 28 -0.02 3.72 -20.21
C PRO A 28 0.22 5.16 -19.73
N ASP A 29 -0.84 5.96 -19.65
CA ASP A 29 -0.80 7.36 -19.25
C ASP A 29 -1.09 7.55 -17.74
N GLY A 30 -1.29 6.45 -17.01
CA GLY A 30 -1.50 6.44 -15.57
C GLY A 30 -2.97 6.29 -15.17
N GLU A 31 -3.82 5.87 -16.09
CA GLU A 31 -5.26 5.70 -15.87
C GLU A 31 -5.54 4.62 -14.84
N LEU A 32 -6.50 4.92 -13.95
CA LEU A 32 -6.96 4.04 -12.87
C LEU A 32 -8.48 3.78 -12.93
N ASP A 33 -9.16 4.25 -13.97
CA ASP A 33 -10.62 4.20 -14.16
C ASP A 33 -11.19 2.78 -14.33
N TRP A 34 -10.31 1.80 -14.53
CA TRP A 34 -10.64 0.39 -14.59
C TRP A 34 -10.72 -0.29 -13.20
N HIS A 35 -10.37 0.42 -12.13
CA HIS A 35 -10.48 -0.10 -10.78
C HIS A 35 -11.96 -0.25 -10.38
N LEU A 36 -12.37 -1.47 -10.04
CA LEU A 36 -13.70 -1.78 -9.53
C LEU A 36 -13.65 -1.70 -7.99
N VAL A 37 -13.91 -0.52 -7.44
CA VAL A 37 -13.95 -0.34 -5.97
C VAL A 37 -15.39 -0.02 -5.59
N ASP A 38 -16.11 -1.04 -5.14
CA ASP A 38 -17.43 -0.93 -4.54
C ASP A 38 -17.33 -0.81 -3.00
N ASP A 39 -18.46 -0.64 -2.34
CA ASP A 39 -18.51 -0.48 -0.88
C ASP A 39 -17.91 -1.69 -0.15
N GLU A 40 -18.10 -2.93 -0.64
CA GLU A 40 -17.53 -4.13 -0.02
C GLU A 40 -16.01 -4.08 -0.01
N LEU A 41 -15.41 -3.80 -1.16
CA LEU A 41 -13.96 -3.73 -1.30
C LEU A 41 -13.40 -2.53 -0.55
N HIS A 42 -14.08 -1.39 -0.55
CA HIS A 42 -13.66 -0.20 0.16
C HIS A 42 -13.69 -0.41 1.69
N HIS A 43 -14.76 -0.98 2.24
CA HIS A 43 -14.81 -1.38 3.65
C HIS A 43 -13.68 -2.36 4.02
N HIS A 44 -13.36 -3.28 3.12
CA HIS A 44 -12.24 -4.19 3.33
C HIS A 44 -10.91 -3.42 3.41
N PHE A 45 -10.66 -2.42 2.56
CA PHE A 45 -9.49 -1.57 2.64
C PHE A 45 -9.45 -0.79 3.96
N ASN A 46 -10.55 -0.17 4.36
CA ASN A 46 -10.63 0.58 5.62
C ASN A 46 -10.29 -0.33 6.83
N ALA A 47 -10.89 -1.51 6.89
CA ALA A 47 -10.64 -2.48 7.96
C ALA A 47 -9.17 -2.96 8.03
N LEU A 48 -8.48 -3.02 6.89
CA LEU A 48 -7.06 -3.39 6.84
C LEU A 48 -6.14 -2.22 7.17
N LEU A 49 -6.48 -1.01 6.71
CA LEU A 49 -5.61 0.15 6.82
C LEU A 49 -5.75 0.88 8.16
N ALA A 50 -6.93 0.83 8.79
CA ALA A 50 -7.16 1.47 10.08
C ALA A 50 -6.18 1.02 11.19
N PRO A 51 -5.89 -0.30 11.36
CA PRO A 51 -4.94 -0.76 12.38
C PRO A 51 -3.47 -0.62 11.99
N MET A 52 -3.13 -0.24 10.73
CA MET A 52 -1.76 -0.02 10.33
C MET A 52 -1.13 1.12 11.14
N GLY A 53 0.15 1.03 11.46
CA GLY A 53 0.87 2.05 12.22
C GLY A 53 1.27 3.25 11.36
N ALA A 54 1.61 3.01 10.09
CA ALA A 54 2.03 4.05 9.15
C ALA A 54 1.75 3.66 7.69
N PHE A 55 1.80 4.67 6.81
CA PHE A 55 1.84 4.49 5.36
C PHE A 55 3.20 4.91 4.82
N PHE A 56 3.77 4.09 3.96
CA PHE A 56 4.99 4.36 3.21
C PHE A 56 4.63 4.54 1.74
N ASP A 57 4.73 5.76 1.24
CA ASP A 57 4.29 6.10 -0.11
C ASP A 57 5.43 6.60 -0.98
N GLY A 58 5.41 6.24 -2.25
CA GLY A 58 6.15 6.98 -3.26
C GLY A 58 5.47 8.33 -3.54
N ARG A 59 6.22 9.33 -4.01
CA ARG A 59 5.70 10.68 -4.25
C ARG A 59 4.40 10.72 -5.05
N VAL A 60 4.32 9.99 -6.17
CA VAL A 60 3.11 10.00 -7.02
C VAL A 60 1.88 9.49 -6.28
N THR A 61 2.03 8.42 -5.49
CA THR A 61 0.93 7.91 -4.68
C THR A 61 0.52 8.91 -3.61
N TYR A 62 1.50 9.49 -2.91
CA TYR A 62 1.21 10.54 -1.93
C TYR A 62 0.47 11.73 -2.56
N ASP A 63 0.94 12.25 -3.70
CA ASP A 63 0.32 13.39 -4.39
C ASP A 63 -1.16 13.08 -4.74
N LEU A 64 -1.43 11.89 -5.31
CA LEU A 64 -2.79 11.44 -5.65
C LEU A 64 -3.70 11.32 -4.41
N MET A 65 -3.17 10.79 -3.32
CA MET A 65 -3.92 10.61 -2.08
C MET A 65 -4.18 11.95 -1.38
N ALA A 66 -3.17 12.84 -1.34
CA ALA A 66 -3.24 14.13 -0.70
C ALA A 66 -4.16 15.13 -1.42
N ASP A 67 -4.36 14.95 -2.73
CA ASP A 67 -5.26 15.81 -3.52
C ASP A 67 -6.74 15.56 -3.19
N TYR A 68 -7.11 14.34 -2.84
CA TYR A 68 -8.51 13.95 -2.65
C TYR A 68 -8.89 13.64 -1.19
N TRP A 69 -8.16 12.75 -0.53
CA TRP A 69 -8.61 12.17 0.74
C TRP A 69 -8.72 13.13 1.91
N PRO A 70 -7.87 14.17 2.07
CA PRO A 70 -7.95 15.06 3.22
C PRO A 70 -9.29 15.77 3.38
N THR A 71 -10.03 15.94 2.29
CA THR A 71 -11.30 16.68 2.24
C THR A 71 -12.47 15.88 1.71
N ALA A 72 -12.28 14.58 1.44
CA ALA A 72 -13.31 13.74 0.82
C ALA A 72 -14.60 13.64 1.67
N ASP A 73 -14.51 13.79 2.98
CA ASP A 73 -15.65 13.80 3.91
C ASP A 73 -16.38 15.16 4.00
N GLN A 74 -15.89 16.20 3.33
CA GLN A 74 -16.53 17.51 3.28
C GLN A 74 -17.63 17.58 2.21
N ASP A 75 -17.64 16.63 1.26
CA ASP A 75 -18.71 16.48 0.30
C ASP A 75 -19.92 15.79 0.98
N PRO A 76 -21.08 16.45 1.12
CA PRO A 76 -22.26 15.82 1.69
C PRO A 76 -22.79 14.61 0.91
N ALA A 77 -22.39 14.46 -0.35
CA ALA A 77 -22.74 13.32 -1.20
C ALA A 77 -21.71 12.17 -1.13
N ALA A 78 -20.61 12.34 -0.40
CA ALA A 78 -19.59 11.31 -0.27
C ALA A 78 -20.17 10.04 0.41
N PRO A 79 -19.88 8.84 -0.12
CA PRO A 79 -20.22 7.59 0.55
C PRO A 79 -19.62 7.54 1.95
N ALA A 80 -20.35 6.98 2.93
CA ALA A 80 -19.89 6.86 4.30
C ALA A 80 -18.53 6.16 4.42
N VAL A 81 -18.28 5.17 3.57
CA VAL A 81 -17.00 4.43 3.51
C VAL A 81 -15.84 5.32 3.06
N ALA A 82 -16.08 6.28 2.16
CA ALA A 82 -15.07 7.25 1.73
C ALA A 82 -14.80 8.27 2.84
N ALA A 83 -15.82 8.74 3.54
CA ALA A 83 -15.68 9.62 4.70
C ALA A 83 -14.88 8.95 5.85
N GLU A 84 -15.12 7.66 6.10
CA GLU A 84 -14.33 6.87 7.05
C GLU A 84 -12.85 6.82 6.66
N PHE A 85 -12.56 6.51 5.39
CA PHE A 85 -11.17 6.46 4.92
C PHE A 85 -10.47 7.81 4.95
N ALA A 86 -11.18 8.91 4.66
CA ALA A 86 -10.66 10.27 4.81
C ALA A 86 -10.11 10.54 6.22
N GLY A 87 -10.85 10.11 7.26
CA GLY A 87 -10.40 10.17 8.65
C GLY A 87 -9.15 9.31 8.88
N ILE A 88 -9.19 8.04 8.46
CA ILE A 88 -8.04 7.12 8.57
C ILE A 88 -6.80 7.74 7.93
N TRP A 89 -6.93 8.28 6.72
CA TRP A 89 -5.80 8.82 5.98
C TRP A 89 -5.20 10.07 6.63
N ARG A 90 -6.04 11.00 7.10
CA ARG A 90 -5.56 12.22 7.80
C ARG A 90 -4.78 11.90 9.06
N ASP A 91 -5.30 10.97 9.88
CA ASP A 91 -4.72 10.67 11.19
C ASP A 91 -3.44 9.82 11.09
N LYS A 92 -3.31 9.06 10.01
CA LYS A 92 -2.19 8.13 9.84
C LYS A 92 -0.87 8.87 9.68
N THR A 93 0.17 8.42 10.39
CA THR A 93 1.55 8.82 10.12
C THR A 93 1.96 8.33 8.73
N LYS A 94 2.53 9.21 7.94
CA LYS A 94 2.99 8.91 6.58
C LYS A 94 4.46 9.23 6.40
N TYR A 95 5.15 8.41 5.61
CA TYR A 95 6.50 8.64 5.15
C TYR A 95 6.49 8.61 3.62
N VAL A 96 6.79 9.75 3.00
CA VAL A 96 6.85 9.86 1.55
C VAL A 96 8.31 9.80 1.07
N PHE A 97 8.61 8.78 0.29
CA PHE A 97 9.94 8.58 -0.28
C PHE A 97 10.10 9.39 -1.56
N SER A 98 10.85 10.49 -1.46
CA SER A 98 11.05 11.41 -2.58
C SER A 98 12.33 12.22 -2.46
N ARG A 99 13.11 12.24 -3.54
CA ARG A 99 14.32 13.10 -3.64
C ARG A 99 14.01 14.54 -4.03
N THR A 100 12.81 14.81 -4.54
CA THR A 100 12.43 16.08 -5.15
C THR A 100 11.30 16.81 -4.45
N LEU A 101 10.57 16.16 -3.54
CA LEU A 101 9.51 16.79 -2.77
C LEU A 101 10.13 17.54 -1.59
N ASP A 102 9.96 18.85 -1.51
CA ASP A 102 10.57 19.67 -0.45
C ASP A 102 9.76 19.62 0.84
N HIS A 103 8.45 19.58 0.73
CA HIS A 103 7.52 19.59 1.87
C HIS A 103 6.34 18.65 1.61
N ALA A 104 5.79 18.09 2.67
CA ALA A 104 4.59 17.26 2.67
C ALA A 104 3.72 17.62 3.87
N ASP A 105 2.42 17.76 3.63
CA ASP A 105 1.41 18.05 4.66
C ASP A 105 0.81 16.75 5.24
N TRP A 106 -0.23 16.89 6.06
CA TRP A 106 -1.06 15.79 6.50
C TRP A 106 -0.33 14.70 7.29
N ASN A 107 0.40 15.08 8.36
CA ASN A 107 1.15 14.16 9.22
C ASN A 107 2.15 13.30 8.42
N THR A 108 2.89 13.93 7.52
CA THR A 108 3.80 13.26 6.59
C THR A 108 5.24 13.74 6.76
N THR A 109 6.17 12.80 6.77
CA THR A 109 7.62 13.07 6.77
C THR A 109 8.21 12.69 5.42
N VAL A 110 9.03 13.58 4.83
CA VAL A 110 9.76 13.30 3.59
C VAL A 110 11.02 12.51 3.90
N VAL A 111 11.16 11.34 3.28
CA VAL A 111 12.34 10.48 3.34
C VAL A 111 13.08 10.56 2.01
N ARG A 112 14.37 10.94 2.03
CA ARG A 112 15.11 11.23 0.80
C ARG A 112 15.59 10.00 0.06
N GLU A 113 15.95 8.94 0.80
CA GLU A 113 16.54 7.73 0.24
C GLU A 113 15.96 6.48 0.90
N VAL A 114 15.97 5.37 0.18
CA VAL A 114 15.62 4.07 0.73
C VAL A 114 16.89 3.44 1.29
N VAL A 115 17.12 3.62 2.58
CA VAL A 115 18.17 2.94 3.33
C VAL A 115 17.53 1.80 4.12
N PRO A 116 17.81 0.52 3.83
CA PRO A 116 17.06 -0.62 4.39
C PRO A 116 16.97 -0.61 5.92
N ALA A 117 18.07 -0.31 6.62
CA ALA A 117 18.09 -0.27 8.07
C ALA A 117 17.20 0.85 8.64
N GLU A 118 17.19 2.03 8.00
CA GLU A 118 16.34 3.14 8.41
C GLU A 118 14.87 2.85 8.15
N VAL A 119 14.53 2.23 6.99
CA VAL A 119 13.16 1.81 6.66
C VAL A 119 12.63 0.82 7.71
N ARG A 120 13.44 -0.17 8.12
CA ARG A 120 13.05 -1.09 9.20
C ARG A 120 12.89 -0.36 10.54
N ALA A 121 13.78 0.56 10.88
CA ALA A 121 13.65 1.36 12.10
C ALA A 121 12.37 2.21 12.12
N LEU A 122 11.98 2.81 11.00
CA LEU A 122 10.71 3.54 10.86
C LEU A 122 9.50 2.60 11.02
N ALA A 123 9.56 1.40 10.45
CA ALA A 123 8.50 0.41 10.60
C ALA A 123 8.32 -0.01 12.07
N GLU A 124 9.42 -0.30 12.79
CA GLU A 124 9.38 -0.66 14.22
C GLU A 124 8.79 0.44 15.11
N GLN A 125 9.02 1.70 14.77
CA GLN A 125 8.49 2.85 15.51
C GLN A 125 7.01 3.13 15.24
N SER A 126 6.43 2.57 14.20
CA SER A 126 5.08 2.91 13.73
C SER A 126 3.94 2.47 14.66
N GLY A 127 4.20 1.56 15.61
CA GLY A 127 3.19 1.03 16.53
C GLY A 127 2.27 -0.05 15.94
N GLY A 128 2.37 -0.35 14.65
CA GLY A 128 1.63 -1.38 13.90
C GLY A 128 2.35 -1.73 12.62
N ASP A 129 1.80 -2.68 11.84
CA ASP A 129 2.30 -2.98 10.51
C ASP A 129 2.24 -1.73 9.61
N VAL A 130 3.02 -1.71 8.55
CA VAL A 130 3.12 -0.57 7.63
C VAL A 130 2.59 -0.95 6.26
N ALA A 131 1.69 -0.15 5.72
CA ALA A 131 1.22 -0.30 4.35
C ALA A 131 2.16 0.45 3.38
N VAL A 132 2.52 -0.21 2.28
CA VAL A 132 3.34 0.40 1.21
C VAL A 132 2.48 0.66 0.00
N GLY A 133 2.50 1.91 -0.49
CA GLY A 133 1.83 2.35 -1.70
C GLY A 133 2.79 2.81 -2.80
N GLY A 134 2.44 2.50 -4.05
CA GLY A 134 3.17 2.94 -5.22
C GLY A 134 4.19 1.94 -5.77
N ALA A 135 4.05 1.62 -7.05
CA ALA A 135 4.82 0.58 -7.72
C ALA A 135 6.33 0.81 -7.71
N ASN A 136 6.78 2.07 -7.87
CA ASN A 136 8.21 2.39 -7.88
C ASN A 136 8.86 2.14 -6.53
N LEU A 137 8.22 2.57 -5.43
CA LEU A 137 8.71 2.32 -4.09
C LEU A 137 8.69 0.83 -3.77
N SER A 138 7.59 0.15 -4.12
CA SER A 138 7.43 -1.28 -3.91
C SER A 138 8.48 -2.11 -4.63
N ALA A 139 8.84 -1.74 -5.87
CA ALA A 139 9.92 -2.39 -6.61
C ALA A 139 11.27 -2.24 -5.89
N THR A 140 11.59 -1.03 -5.41
CA THR A 140 12.80 -0.79 -4.63
C THR A 140 12.78 -1.58 -3.31
N PHE A 141 11.64 -1.63 -2.63
CA PHE A 141 11.51 -2.42 -1.39
C PHE A 141 11.65 -3.92 -1.64
N LEU A 142 11.15 -4.42 -2.77
CA LEU A 142 11.32 -5.81 -3.16
C LEU A 142 12.80 -6.14 -3.44
N GLU A 143 13.50 -5.26 -4.18
CA GLU A 143 14.94 -5.41 -4.46
C GLU A 143 15.81 -5.49 -3.19
N HIS A 144 15.40 -4.77 -2.14
CA HIS A 144 16.08 -4.74 -0.84
C HIS A 144 15.53 -5.74 0.19
N ASP A 145 14.67 -6.67 -0.22
CA ASP A 145 14.03 -7.64 0.67
C ASP A 145 13.30 -7.00 1.88
N LEU A 146 12.69 -5.84 1.68
CA LEU A 146 11.98 -5.11 2.72
C LEU A 146 10.50 -5.50 2.87
N LEU A 147 9.88 -6.07 1.82
CA LEU A 147 8.48 -6.48 1.88
C LEU A 147 8.33 -7.81 2.64
N ASP A 148 7.48 -7.84 3.64
CA ASP A 148 7.15 -9.05 4.41
C ASP A 148 5.89 -9.73 3.88
N GLU A 149 4.95 -8.94 3.38
CA GLU A 149 3.71 -9.41 2.75
C GLU A 149 3.43 -8.67 1.44
N ILE A 150 2.80 -9.37 0.51
CA ILE A 150 2.30 -8.81 -0.75
C ILE A 150 0.82 -9.14 -0.87
N ARG A 151 -0.02 -8.13 -0.96
CA ARG A 151 -1.47 -8.23 -1.13
C ARG A 151 -1.86 -7.61 -2.47
N LEU A 152 -2.16 -8.46 -3.44
CA LEU A 152 -2.58 -8.05 -4.78
C LEU A 152 -4.10 -8.18 -4.90
N TYR A 153 -4.73 -7.10 -5.29
CA TYR A 153 -6.15 -7.07 -5.64
C TYR A 153 -6.24 -7.15 -7.16
N VAL A 154 -6.48 -8.35 -7.66
CA VAL A 154 -6.53 -8.62 -9.09
C VAL A 154 -7.93 -8.29 -9.60
N HIS A 155 -8.03 -7.23 -10.39
CA HIS A 155 -9.27 -6.80 -11.03
C HIS A 155 -9.56 -7.62 -12.29
N PRO A 156 -10.82 -7.94 -12.59
CA PRO A 156 -11.20 -8.80 -13.71
C PRO A 156 -11.10 -8.07 -15.07
N VAL A 157 -9.91 -7.58 -15.39
CA VAL A 157 -9.61 -6.84 -16.63
C VAL A 157 -8.24 -7.22 -17.16
N VAL A 158 -8.10 -7.26 -18.47
CA VAL A 158 -6.82 -7.35 -19.20
C VAL A 158 -6.61 -6.02 -19.89
N LEU A 159 -5.55 -5.29 -19.56
CA LEU A 159 -5.25 -3.99 -20.15
C LEU A 159 -4.47 -4.11 -21.47
N GLY A 160 -3.70 -5.18 -21.66
CA GLY A 160 -2.86 -5.42 -22.84
C GLY A 160 -1.63 -4.53 -22.92
N ARG A 161 -1.66 -3.34 -22.31
CA ARG A 161 -0.54 -2.42 -22.17
C ARG A 161 -0.77 -1.52 -20.94
N GLY A 162 0.32 -1.09 -20.32
CA GLY A 162 0.23 -0.27 -19.11
C GLY A 162 1.54 -0.19 -18.36
N ARG A 163 1.47 0.25 -17.11
CA ARG A 163 2.61 0.31 -16.19
C ARG A 163 2.62 -0.95 -15.33
N PRO A 164 3.60 -1.85 -15.50
CA PRO A 164 3.67 -3.11 -14.75
C PRO A 164 3.98 -2.84 -13.28
N LEU A 165 3.33 -3.60 -12.38
CA LEU A 165 3.61 -3.50 -10.94
C LEU A 165 5.04 -3.97 -10.63
N PHE A 166 5.43 -5.11 -11.16
CA PHE A 166 6.77 -5.65 -11.00
C PHE A 166 7.63 -5.35 -12.22
N ARG A 167 8.77 -4.72 -11.98
CA ARG A 167 9.74 -4.43 -13.05
C ARG A 167 10.48 -5.72 -13.45
N PRO A 168 10.95 -5.81 -14.70
CA PRO A 168 11.90 -6.85 -15.08
C PRO A 168 13.10 -6.88 -14.12
N SER A 169 13.45 -8.05 -13.63
CA SER A 169 14.56 -8.28 -12.69
C SER A 169 15.18 -9.65 -12.98
N ASP A 170 16.49 -9.75 -12.79
CA ASP A 170 17.20 -11.03 -12.82
C ASP A 170 17.08 -11.81 -11.50
N ARG A 171 16.51 -11.20 -10.46
CA ARG A 171 16.27 -11.85 -9.18
C ARG A 171 14.89 -12.52 -9.17
N HIS A 172 14.85 -13.74 -8.63
CA HIS A 172 13.63 -14.42 -8.25
C HIS A 172 13.29 -14.13 -6.80
N HIS A 173 11.99 -13.93 -6.53
CA HIS A 173 11.46 -13.77 -5.18
C HIS A 173 10.39 -14.83 -4.97
N ASP A 174 10.72 -15.87 -4.21
CA ASP A 174 9.75 -16.90 -3.86
C ASP A 174 8.72 -16.37 -2.88
N LEU A 175 7.47 -16.74 -3.10
CA LEU A 175 6.33 -16.33 -2.30
C LEU A 175 5.51 -17.54 -1.91
N ARG A 176 4.97 -17.52 -0.69
CA ARG A 176 4.02 -18.51 -0.21
C ARG A 176 2.63 -17.89 -0.16
N LEU A 177 1.67 -18.50 -0.84
CA LEU A 177 0.28 -18.09 -0.76
C LEU A 177 -0.25 -18.34 0.67
N ALA A 178 -0.66 -17.25 1.33
CA ALA A 178 -1.21 -17.29 2.68
C ALA A 178 -2.75 -17.33 2.66
N ARG A 179 -3.37 -16.54 1.77
CA ARG A 179 -4.82 -16.42 1.68
C ARG A 179 -5.27 -15.93 0.31
N THR A 180 -6.50 -16.30 -0.04
CA THR A 180 -7.27 -15.68 -1.15
C THR A 180 -8.63 -15.23 -0.65
N ARG A 181 -9.20 -14.22 -1.30
CA ARG A 181 -10.60 -13.82 -1.13
C ARG A 181 -11.14 -13.30 -2.45
N THR A 182 -12.34 -13.72 -2.81
CA THR A 182 -13.10 -13.16 -3.93
C THR A 182 -14.14 -12.18 -3.39
N PHE A 183 -14.25 -11.00 -4.01
CA PHE A 183 -15.24 -9.98 -3.71
C PHE A 183 -16.41 -10.07 -4.69
N GLY A 184 -17.57 -9.49 -4.29
CA GLY A 184 -18.79 -9.54 -5.10
C GLY A 184 -18.67 -8.89 -6.48
N ASN A 185 -17.77 -7.91 -6.63
CA ASN A 185 -17.46 -7.23 -7.91
C ASN A 185 -16.48 -8.00 -8.81
N GLY A 186 -16.06 -9.21 -8.41
CA GLY A 186 -15.14 -10.06 -9.18
C GLY A 186 -13.65 -9.82 -8.92
N VAL A 187 -13.29 -8.85 -8.07
CA VAL A 187 -11.90 -8.66 -7.65
C VAL A 187 -11.46 -9.84 -6.78
N VAL A 188 -10.21 -10.29 -6.96
CA VAL A 188 -9.62 -11.38 -6.17
C VAL A 188 -8.41 -10.86 -5.41
N LEU A 189 -8.43 -10.99 -4.09
CA LEU A 189 -7.24 -10.80 -3.25
C LEU A 189 -6.36 -12.05 -3.33
N LEU A 190 -5.10 -11.84 -3.69
CA LEU A 190 -4.01 -12.79 -3.51
C LEU A 190 -3.07 -12.24 -2.42
N HIS A 191 -3.03 -12.94 -1.30
CA HIS A 191 -2.17 -12.54 -0.18
C HIS A 191 -1.01 -13.53 -0.04
N TYR A 192 0.20 -13.03 -0.23
CA TYR A 192 1.44 -13.78 -0.15
C TYR A 192 2.30 -13.30 1.01
N THR A 193 3.08 -14.22 1.58
CA THR A 193 4.15 -13.97 2.54
C THR A 193 5.47 -14.46 1.97
N ARG A 194 6.57 -14.07 2.57
CA ARG A 194 7.85 -14.73 2.35
C ARG A 194 7.77 -16.20 2.80
N PRO A 195 8.57 -17.09 2.20
CA PRO A 195 8.70 -18.48 2.63
C PRO A 195 9.07 -18.64 4.10
#